data_61d709385d06cdaa5ee1e0b65628844c
#
_entry.id   61d709385d06cdaa5ee1e0b65628844c
#
_cell.length_a   1.000
_cell.length_b   1.000
_cell.length_c   1.000
_cell.angle_alpha   90.00
_cell.angle_beta   90.00
_cell.angle_gamma   90.00
#
_symmetry.space_group_name_H-M   'P 1'
#
loop_
_entity.id
_entity.type
_entity.pdbx_description
1 polymer ?
#
loop_
_entity_poly.entity_id
_entity_poly.type
_entity_poly.pdbx_seq_one_letter_code
_entity_poly.pdbx_strand_id
1 'polypeptide(L)'
;MSVADADVPEETVWVGRFLEMKKRGRWEYVGRVGGTQAAVVIAIDDGHVILVEQYRVPLGRRCLELPAGLVGDEEAGESAEASAARELEEEAGYRADRVTSLGTFYASPGMVSECFTLVRAEGLTRVGDGGGTADEDIIVHRVLLSGIADFVAERRAASVAIDVKLLTLLGPSLI
;
A
#
# COMPACT_ATOMS: atom_id res chain seq x y z
N MET A 1 -17.78 16.66 24.62
CA MET A 1 -16.84 15.82 25.38
C MET A 1 -15.46 16.00 24.77
N SER A 2 -14.44 16.47 25.50
CA SER A 2 -13.07 16.45 24.99
C SER A 2 -12.50 15.03 25.16
N VAL A 3 -11.87 14.51 24.12
CA VAL A 3 -11.14 13.26 24.19
C VAL A 3 -9.86 13.51 24.99
N ALA A 4 -9.57 12.68 25.99
CA ALA A 4 -8.33 12.81 26.76
C ALA A 4 -7.11 12.77 25.83
N ASP A 5 -6.16 13.65 26.07
CA ASP A 5 -4.92 13.85 25.30
C ASP A 5 -5.10 14.47 23.89
N ALA A 6 -6.32 14.78 23.43
CA ALA A 6 -6.53 15.36 22.09
C ALA A 6 -5.84 16.73 21.91
N ASP A 7 -5.82 17.54 22.95
CA ASP A 7 -5.26 18.91 22.94
C ASP A 7 -3.81 18.97 23.47
N VAL A 8 -3.21 17.82 23.82
CA VAL A 8 -1.82 17.77 24.25
C VAL A 8 -0.91 17.96 23.03
N PRO A 9 0.10 18.84 23.09
CA PRO A 9 1.06 19.02 22.01
C PRO A 9 1.72 17.70 21.61
N GLU A 10 1.96 17.54 20.33
CA GLU A 10 2.74 16.42 19.78
C GLU A 10 4.22 16.66 20.09
N GLU A 11 4.91 15.62 20.51
CA GLU A 11 6.33 15.58 20.77
C GLU A 11 6.97 14.50 19.91
N THR A 12 8.03 14.83 19.17
CA THR A 12 8.86 13.85 18.47
C THR A 12 9.94 13.37 19.41
N VAL A 13 9.90 12.07 19.77
CA VAL A 13 10.83 11.47 20.73
C VAL A 13 12.02 10.77 20.07
N TRP A 14 11.90 10.42 18.78
CA TRP A 14 12.99 9.86 17.99
C TRP A 14 12.76 10.13 16.49
N VAL A 15 13.85 10.38 15.75
CA VAL A 15 13.80 10.59 14.30
C VAL A 15 14.84 9.70 13.65
N GLY A 16 14.40 8.85 12.72
CA GLY A 16 15.24 8.11 11.80
C GLY A 16 15.33 8.78 10.43
N ARG A 17 15.79 8.04 9.44
CA ARG A 17 15.85 8.54 8.06
C ARG A 17 14.45 8.64 7.42
N PHE A 18 13.57 7.68 7.68
CA PHE A 18 12.27 7.55 7.03
C PHE A 18 11.10 7.65 8.01
N LEU A 19 11.32 7.29 9.26
CA LEU A 19 10.30 7.21 10.29
C LEU A 19 10.68 8.07 11.49
N GLU A 20 9.65 8.53 12.18
CA GLU A 20 9.76 9.23 13.46
C GLU A 20 8.81 8.60 14.47
N MET A 21 9.26 8.48 15.72
CA MET A 21 8.44 8.11 16.86
C MET A 21 7.88 9.38 17.50
N LYS A 22 6.58 9.41 17.69
CA LYS A 22 5.86 10.55 18.26
C LYS A 22 5.11 10.16 19.52
N LYS A 23 4.88 11.16 20.36
CA LYS A 23 4.08 11.05 21.57
C LYS A 23 3.10 12.20 21.66
N ARG A 24 1.87 11.90 22.10
CA ARG A 24 0.87 12.91 22.46
C ARG A 24 0.13 12.43 23.70
N GLY A 25 0.39 13.06 24.83
CA GLY A 25 -0.10 12.59 26.12
C GLY A 25 0.34 11.14 26.40
N ARG A 26 -0.60 10.21 26.48
CA ARG A 26 -0.36 8.77 26.73
C ARG A 26 -0.13 7.97 25.44
N TRP A 27 -0.37 8.57 24.26
CA TRP A 27 -0.26 7.90 22.97
C TRP A 27 1.17 7.96 22.46
N GLU A 28 1.67 6.81 22.05
CA GLU A 28 2.94 6.62 21.35
C GLU A 28 2.65 6.00 19.99
N TYR A 29 3.17 6.60 18.91
CA TYR A 29 2.87 6.18 17.56
C TYR A 29 4.00 6.56 16.60
N VAL A 30 3.99 5.92 15.42
CA VAL A 30 4.98 6.14 14.37
C VAL A 30 4.37 6.98 13.25
N GLY A 31 5.14 7.93 12.72
CA GLY A 31 4.86 8.67 11.51
C GLY A 31 5.99 8.58 10.50
N ARG A 32 5.73 9.02 9.28
CA ARG A 32 6.79 9.23 8.28
C ARG A 32 7.40 10.60 8.47
N VAL A 33 8.72 10.68 8.33
CA VAL A 33 9.44 11.96 8.30
C VAL A 33 8.92 12.77 7.11
N GLY A 34 8.58 14.04 7.36
CA GLY A 34 8.03 14.91 6.32
C GLY A 34 6.55 14.69 5.98
N GLY A 35 5.87 13.72 6.62
CA GLY A 35 4.43 13.47 6.41
C GLY A 35 4.11 12.84 5.06
N THR A 36 5.09 12.20 4.40
CA THR A 36 4.90 11.50 3.11
C THR A 36 3.79 10.47 3.22
N GLN A 37 2.90 10.44 2.24
CA GLN A 37 1.80 9.48 2.14
C GLN A 37 2.11 8.41 1.10
N ALA A 38 1.38 7.30 1.13
CA ALA A 38 1.45 6.28 0.10
C ALA A 38 0.23 6.36 -0.83
N ALA A 39 0.41 5.93 -2.07
CA ALA A 39 -0.67 5.62 -2.99
C ALA A 39 -0.74 4.09 -3.18
N VAL A 40 -1.94 3.52 -3.10
CA VAL A 40 -2.19 2.07 -3.22
C VAL A 40 -3.16 1.83 -4.36
N VAL A 41 -2.85 0.89 -5.24
CA VAL A 41 -3.54 0.71 -6.51
C VAL A 41 -4.40 -0.54 -6.53
N ILE A 42 -5.71 -0.39 -6.75
CA ILE A 42 -6.57 -1.49 -7.23
C ILE A 42 -6.53 -1.46 -8.75
N ALA A 43 -5.82 -2.40 -9.35
CA ALA A 43 -5.68 -2.55 -10.78
C ALA A 43 -6.40 -3.82 -11.24
N ILE A 44 -7.52 -3.66 -11.96
CA ILE A 44 -8.35 -4.78 -12.43
C ILE A 44 -8.49 -4.69 -13.94
N ASP A 45 -8.17 -5.79 -14.62
CA ASP A 45 -8.26 -5.95 -16.06
C ASP A 45 -8.81 -7.32 -16.43
N ASP A 46 -9.84 -7.35 -17.29
CA ASP A 46 -10.48 -8.58 -17.77
C ASP A 46 -10.77 -9.59 -16.63
N GLY A 47 -11.39 -9.09 -15.55
CA GLY A 47 -11.75 -9.91 -14.37
C GLY A 47 -10.59 -10.39 -13.51
N HIS A 48 -9.37 -9.93 -13.78
CA HIS A 48 -8.19 -10.23 -12.98
C HIS A 48 -7.71 -8.99 -12.22
N VAL A 49 -7.23 -9.21 -10.99
CA VAL A 49 -6.52 -8.20 -10.22
C VAL A 49 -5.02 -8.40 -10.36
N ILE A 50 -4.30 -7.30 -10.41
CA ILE A 50 -2.84 -7.28 -10.40
C ILE A 50 -2.38 -7.12 -8.96
N LEU A 51 -1.56 -8.04 -8.50
CA LEU A 51 -0.96 -8.07 -7.16
C LEU A 51 0.55 -8.14 -7.29
N VAL A 52 1.22 -7.71 -6.24
CA VAL A 52 2.68 -7.81 -6.08
C VAL A 52 3.03 -8.61 -4.84
N GLU A 53 4.13 -9.34 -4.90
CA GLU A 53 4.68 -10.07 -3.78
C GLU A 53 6.14 -9.73 -3.62
N GLN A 54 6.52 -9.13 -2.48
CA GLN A 54 7.88 -8.70 -2.21
C GLN A 54 8.34 -9.08 -0.80
N TYR A 55 9.65 -9.13 -0.60
CA TYR A 55 10.22 -9.39 0.72
C TYR A 55 10.13 -8.14 1.59
N ARG A 56 9.39 -8.23 2.70
CA ARG A 56 9.30 -7.14 3.67
C ARG A 56 10.22 -7.40 4.86
N VAL A 57 11.33 -6.68 4.93
CA VAL A 57 12.33 -6.79 6.01
C VAL A 57 11.70 -6.75 7.40
N PRO A 58 10.73 -5.84 7.71
CA PRO A 58 10.09 -5.82 9.03
C PRO A 58 9.32 -7.09 9.37
N LEU A 59 8.86 -7.84 8.36
CA LEU A 59 8.14 -9.10 8.54
C LEU A 59 9.06 -10.33 8.50
N GLY A 60 10.31 -10.17 7.99
CA GLY A 60 11.25 -11.26 7.77
C GLY A 60 10.78 -12.30 6.74
N ARG A 61 9.87 -11.93 5.85
CA ARG A 61 9.28 -12.81 4.83
C ARG A 61 8.62 -12.04 3.70
N ARG A 62 8.26 -12.75 2.64
CA ARG A 62 7.46 -12.18 1.55
C ARG A 62 6.07 -11.80 2.01
N CYS A 63 5.51 -10.76 1.40
CA CYS A 63 4.17 -10.25 1.63
C CYS A 63 3.46 -10.07 0.29
N LEU A 64 2.22 -10.54 0.21
CA LEU A 64 1.33 -10.33 -0.92
C LEU A 64 0.56 -9.03 -0.69
N GLU A 65 0.61 -8.12 -1.66
CA GLU A 65 0.14 -6.74 -1.54
C GLU A 65 -0.55 -6.25 -2.81
N LEU A 66 -1.26 -5.14 -2.71
CA LEU A 66 -1.60 -4.31 -3.86
C LEU A 66 -0.36 -3.50 -4.26
N PRO A 67 -0.14 -3.18 -5.56
CA PRO A 67 0.91 -2.25 -5.97
C PRO A 67 0.79 -0.92 -5.21
N ALA A 68 1.92 -0.38 -4.75
CA ALA A 68 1.90 0.82 -3.91
C ALA A 68 3.26 1.50 -3.83
N GLY A 69 3.29 2.83 -3.89
CA GLY A 69 4.49 3.62 -3.71
C GLY A 69 4.28 4.88 -2.90
N LEU A 70 5.36 5.61 -2.65
CA LEU A 70 5.32 6.86 -1.90
C LEU A 70 5.02 8.04 -2.81
N VAL A 71 4.09 8.89 -2.38
CA VAL A 71 3.71 10.09 -3.13
C VAL A 71 4.79 11.16 -2.95
N GLY A 72 5.34 11.65 -4.07
CA GLY A 72 6.29 12.76 -4.06
C GLY A 72 7.73 12.39 -3.67
N ASP A 73 8.09 11.12 -3.71
CA ASP A 73 9.46 10.66 -3.46
C ASP A 73 10.39 10.92 -4.66
N GLU A 74 9.88 10.86 -5.88
CA GLU A 74 10.62 11.20 -7.09
C GLU A 74 10.39 12.64 -7.55
N GLU A 75 9.14 13.12 -7.53
CA GLU A 75 8.75 14.45 -7.97
C GLU A 75 7.94 15.20 -6.91
N ALA A 76 8.51 16.29 -6.39
CA ALA A 76 7.86 17.11 -5.37
C ALA A 76 6.55 17.70 -5.91
N GLY A 77 5.44 17.43 -5.20
CA GLY A 77 4.10 17.91 -5.59
C GLY A 77 3.35 16.97 -6.53
N GLU A 78 3.88 15.77 -6.79
CA GLU A 78 3.17 14.70 -7.50
C GLU A 78 1.84 14.39 -6.80
N SER A 79 0.78 14.16 -7.58
CA SER A 79 -0.50 13.71 -7.02
C SER A 79 -0.47 12.23 -6.70
N ALA A 80 -1.36 11.76 -5.80
CA ALA A 80 -1.48 10.34 -5.49
C ALA A 80 -1.85 9.49 -6.72
N GLU A 81 -2.63 10.04 -7.65
CA GLU A 81 -2.98 9.37 -8.90
C GLU A 81 -1.80 9.24 -9.85
N ALA A 82 -0.94 10.27 -9.94
CA ALA A 82 0.25 10.25 -10.77
C ALA A 82 1.29 9.26 -10.23
N SER A 83 1.57 9.33 -8.92
CA SER A 83 2.43 8.37 -8.22
C SER A 83 1.94 6.95 -8.41
N ALA A 84 0.65 6.70 -8.20
CA ALA A 84 0.04 5.39 -8.39
C ALA A 84 0.17 4.85 -9.83
N ALA A 85 0.04 5.72 -10.84
CA ALA A 85 0.21 5.32 -12.24
C ALA A 85 1.66 4.92 -12.54
N ARG A 86 2.63 5.67 -12.02
CA ARG A 86 4.06 5.38 -12.14
C ARG A 86 4.41 4.06 -11.47
N GLU A 87 4.03 3.88 -10.20
CA GLU A 87 4.28 2.67 -9.42
C GLU A 87 3.65 1.42 -10.06
N LEU A 88 2.45 1.54 -10.61
CA LEU A 88 1.81 0.43 -11.31
C LEU A 88 2.62 0.00 -12.55
N GLU A 89 3.23 0.94 -13.27
CA GLU A 89 4.09 0.64 -14.41
C GLU A 89 5.42 0.03 -13.95
N GLU A 90 6.05 0.56 -12.92
CA GLU A 90 7.34 0.11 -12.39
C GLU A 90 7.25 -1.24 -11.69
N GLU A 91 6.34 -1.36 -10.72
CA GLU A 91 6.21 -2.58 -9.93
C GLU A 91 5.54 -3.72 -10.69
N ALA A 92 4.51 -3.41 -11.49
CA ALA A 92 3.64 -4.42 -12.09
C ALA A 92 3.71 -4.53 -13.62
N GLY A 93 4.33 -3.56 -14.31
CA GLY A 93 4.44 -3.54 -15.77
C GLY A 93 3.15 -3.19 -16.51
N TYR A 94 2.22 -2.48 -15.84
CA TYR A 94 0.96 -2.07 -16.45
C TYR A 94 0.79 -0.55 -16.47
N ARG A 95 0.38 -0.03 -17.62
CA ARG A 95 -0.07 1.36 -17.79
C ARG A 95 -1.57 1.42 -17.76
N ALA A 96 -2.13 2.39 -17.02
CA ALA A 96 -3.56 2.65 -16.94
C ALA A 96 -3.95 3.84 -17.82
N ASP A 97 -5.09 3.76 -18.49
CA ASP A 97 -5.67 4.89 -19.22
C ASP A 97 -6.26 5.94 -18.25
N ARG A 98 -6.71 5.46 -17.08
CA ARG A 98 -7.31 6.31 -16.05
C ARG A 98 -7.00 5.79 -14.66
N VAL A 99 -6.64 6.71 -13.76
CA VAL A 99 -6.48 6.47 -12.33
C VAL A 99 -7.41 7.41 -11.58
N THR A 100 -8.19 6.89 -10.66
CA THR A 100 -9.20 7.65 -9.90
C THR A 100 -9.05 7.38 -8.42
N SER A 101 -8.94 8.45 -7.61
CA SER A 101 -8.91 8.34 -6.15
C SER A 101 -10.23 7.81 -5.58
N LEU A 102 -10.14 6.86 -4.68
CA LEU A 102 -11.23 6.33 -3.87
C LEU A 102 -11.23 6.92 -2.45
N GLY A 103 -10.27 7.79 -2.14
CA GLY A 103 -10.16 8.47 -0.87
C GLY A 103 -8.99 7.98 -0.02
N THR A 104 -8.86 8.56 1.18
CA THR A 104 -7.78 8.31 2.14
C THR A 104 -8.21 7.28 3.17
N PHE A 105 -7.31 6.35 3.47
CA PHE A 105 -7.52 5.26 4.43
C PHE A 105 -6.34 5.14 5.38
N TYR A 106 -6.57 4.51 6.53
CA TYR A 106 -5.59 4.29 7.59
C TYR A 106 -5.43 2.79 7.85
N ALA A 107 -4.20 2.28 7.85
CA ALA A 107 -3.95 0.86 8.07
C ALA A 107 -4.04 0.46 9.55
N SER A 108 -3.49 1.27 10.45
CA SER A 108 -3.43 0.97 11.89
C SER A 108 -3.49 2.25 12.74
N PRO A 109 -4.68 2.92 12.83
CA PRO A 109 -4.81 4.27 13.40
C PRO A 109 -4.53 4.36 14.92
N GLY A 110 -4.37 3.23 15.61
CA GLY A 110 -3.96 3.19 17.01
C GLY A 110 -2.43 3.11 17.22
N MET A 111 -1.65 2.91 16.17
CA MET A 111 -0.20 2.69 16.27
C MET A 111 0.60 3.56 15.28
N VAL A 112 0.03 3.92 14.17
CA VAL A 112 0.69 4.76 13.16
C VAL A 112 -0.23 5.91 12.74
N SER A 113 0.36 7.06 12.43
CA SER A 113 -0.34 8.20 11.84
C SER A 113 -0.34 8.16 10.31
N GLU A 114 0.32 7.18 9.72
CA GLU A 114 0.38 7.00 8.27
C GLU A 114 -1.01 6.74 7.69
N CYS A 115 -1.31 7.41 6.61
CA CYS A 115 -2.45 7.13 5.76
C CYS A 115 -1.97 6.83 4.33
N PHE A 116 -2.88 6.29 3.54
CA PHE A 116 -2.66 6.08 2.11
C PHE A 116 -3.88 6.49 1.31
N THR A 117 -3.66 6.95 0.09
CA THR A 117 -4.73 7.15 -0.87
C THR A 117 -4.94 5.85 -1.65
N LEU A 118 -6.15 5.29 -1.57
CA LEU A 118 -6.54 4.16 -2.40
C LEU A 118 -7.00 4.70 -3.75
N VAL A 119 -6.46 4.16 -4.83
CA VAL A 119 -6.86 4.52 -6.18
C VAL A 119 -7.30 3.31 -6.98
N ARG A 120 -8.16 3.53 -7.98
CA ARG A 120 -8.54 2.53 -8.97
C ARG A 120 -7.91 2.86 -10.32
N ALA A 121 -7.20 1.90 -10.90
CA ALA A 121 -6.64 1.97 -12.23
C ALA A 121 -7.52 1.18 -13.22
N GLU A 122 -7.84 1.79 -14.35
CA GLU A 122 -8.72 1.25 -15.39
C GLU A 122 -8.09 1.42 -16.78
N GLY A 123 -8.47 0.55 -17.73
CA GLY A 123 -7.92 0.55 -19.09
C GLY A 123 -6.45 0.13 -19.09
N LEU A 124 -6.18 -1.03 -18.47
CA LEU A 124 -4.81 -1.49 -18.30
C LEU A 124 -4.22 -2.02 -19.61
N THR A 125 -3.01 -1.60 -19.91
CA THR A 125 -2.18 -2.14 -20.98
C THR A 125 -0.88 -2.65 -20.39
N ARG A 126 -0.54 -3.92 -20.64
CA ARG A 126 0.76 -4.45 -20.22
C ARG A 126 1.87 -3.84 -21.08
N VAL A 127 2.83 -3.19 -20.44
CA VAL A 127 3.95 -2.46 -21.08
C VAL A 127 5.31 -3.05 -20.71
N GLY A 128 5.36 -3.96 -19.73
CA GLY A 128 6.60 -4.59 -19.27
C GLY A 128 6.33 -5.81 -18.39
N ASP A 129 7.39 -6.32 -17.79
CA ASP A 129 7.30 -7.44 -16.84
C ASP A 129 7.07 -6.95 -15.39
N GLY A 130 7.27 -5.65 -15.13
CA GLY A 130 7.30 -5.11 -13.78
C GLY A 130 8.52 -5.62 -13.01
N GLY A 131 8.40 -5.70 -11.70
CA GLY A 131 9.46 -6.20 -10.83
C GLY A 131 10.08 -5.13 -9.94
N GLY A 132 9.69 -3.86 -10.14
CA GLY A 132 10.24 -2.73 -9.41
C GLY A 132 11.68 -2.44 -9.80
N THR A 133 12.42 -1.81 -8.90
CA THR A 133 13.85 -1.57 -9.05
C THR A 133 14.67 -2.84 -8.78
N ALA A 134 15.95 -2.84 -9.15
CA ALA A 134 16.84 -4.01 -8.99
C ALA A 134 16.95 -4.53 -7.53
N ASP A 135 16.63 -3.68 -6.56
CA ASP A 135 16.76 -4.00 -5.14
C ASP A 135 15.43 -4.47 -4.49
N GLU A 136 14.30 -4.46 -5.23
CA GLU A 136 12.97 -4.73 -4.65
C GLU A 136 12.54 -6.19 -4.76
N ASP A 137 13.02 -6.95 -5.75
CA ASP A 137 12.69 -8.38 -5.97
C ASP A 137 11.18 -8.64 -5.93
N ILE A 138 10.41 -7.89 -6.73
CA ILE A 138 8.95 -7.97 -6.80
C ILE A 138 8.53 -9.08 -7.76
N ILE A 139 7.59 -9.93 -7.33
CA ILE A 139 6.91 -10.91 -8.17
C ILE A 139 5.52 -10.39 -8.49
N VAL A 140 5.19 -10.28 -9.77
CA VAL A 140 3.87 -9.83 -10.24
C VAL A 140 2.93 -11.02 -10.39
N HIS A 141 1.72 -10.90 -9.85
CA HIS A 141 0.66 -11.88 -9.99
C HIS A 141 -0.55 -11.28 -10.70
N ARG A 142 -1.05 -11.94 -11.73
CA ARG A 142 -2.34 -11.64 -12.37
C ARG A 142 -3.34 -12.70 -11.95
N VAL A 143 -4.26 -12.36 -11.05
CA VAL A 143 -5.13 -13.31 -10.35
C VAL A 143 -6.58 -13.08 -10.73
N LEU A 144 -7.29 -14.12 -11.16
CA LEU A 144 -8.72 -14.05 -11.44
C LEU A 144 -9.49 -13.68 -10.15
N LEU A 145 -10.31 -12.62 -10.20
CA LEU A 145 -11.04 -12.14 -9.00
C LEU A 145 -11.92 -13.23 -8.37
N SER A 146 -12.54 -14.09 -9.17
CA SER A 146 -13.35 -15.19 -8.64
C SER A 146 -12.53 -16.26 -7.92
N GLY A 147 -11.21 -16.31 -8.12
CA GLY A 147 -10.27 -17.23 -7.49
C GLY A 147 -9.38 -16.59 -6.42
N ILE A 148 -9.63 -15.31 -6.08
CA ILE A 148 -8.73 -14.55 -5.19
C ILE A 148 -8.62 -15.18 -3.80
N ALA A 149 -9.71 -15.70 -3.25
CA ALA A 149 -9.71 -16.33 -1.93
C ALA A 149 -8.83 -17.59 -1.89
N ASP A 150 -8.92 -18.43 -2.91
CA ASP A 150 -8.10 -19.65 -3.03
C ASP A 150 -6.63 -19.30 -3.23
N PHE A 151 -6.33 -18.32 -4.08
CA PHE A 151 -4.97 -17.84 -4.28
C PHE A 151 -4.35 -17.30 -2.98
N VAL A 152 -5.09 -16.50 -2.22
CA VAL A 152 -4.63 -15.99 -0.92
C VAL A 152 -4.42 -17.14 0.08
N ALA A 153 -5.30 -18.14 0.11
CA ALA A 153 -5.14 -19.32 0.95
C ALA A 153 -3.86 -20.10 0.58
N GLU A 154 -3.58 -20.27 -0.70
CA GLU A 154 -2.34 -20.90 -1.19
C GLU A 154 -1.09 -20.13 -0.75
N ARG A 155 -1.08 -18.79 -0.92
CA ARG A 155 0.04 -17.96 -0.48
C ARG A 155 0.28 -18.04 1.03
N ARG A 156 -0.79 -18.05 1.83
CA ARG A 156 -0.69 -18.29 3.29
C ARG A 156 -0.09 -19.65 3.63
N ALA A 157 -0.50 -20.71 2.94
CA ALA A 157 0.07 -22.04 3.12
C ALA A 157 1.57 -22.08 2.78
N ALA A 158 2.02 -21.24 1.84
CA ALA A 158 3.42 -21.03 1.50
C ALA A 158 4.16 -20.07 2.45
N SER A 159 3.56 -19.70 3.59
CA SER A 159 4.11 -18.79 4.60
C SER A 159 4.31 -17.34 4.12
N VAL A 160 3.64 -16.93 3.04
CA VAL A 160 3.60 -15.55 2.59
C VAL A 160 2.66 -14.75 3.51
N ALA A 161 3.10 -13.57 3.95
CA ALA A 161 2.24 -12.64 4.68
C ALA A 161 1.20 -12.04 3.72
N ILE A 162 0.05 -11.65 4.25
CA ILE A 162 -1.01 -11.02 3.48
C ILE A 162 -1.24 -9.62 4.04
N ASP A 163 -1.08 -8.62 3.19
CA ASP A 163 -1.34 -7.24 3.58
C ASP A 163 -2.84 -7.01 3.82
N VAL A 164 -3.16 -6.23 4.84
CA VAL A 164 -4.55 -5.96 5.24
C VAL A 164 -5.37 -5.28 4.13
N LYS A 165 -4.74 -4.54 3.24
CA LYS A 165 -5.40 -3.86 2.12
C LYS A 165 -6.07 -4.85 1.14
N LEU A 166 -5.60 -6.11 1.09
CA LEU A 166 -6.24 -7.17 0.30
C LEU A 166 -7.65 -7.56 0.81
N LEU A 167 -8.04 -7.17 2.02
CA LEU A 167 -9.41 -7.36 2.51
C LEU A 167 -10.45 -6.64 1.64
N THR A 168 -10.07 -5.59 0.89
CA THR A 168 -10.93 -4.92 -0.10
C THR A 168 -11.41 -5.88 -1.19
N LEU A 169 -10.60 -6.89 -1.53
CA LEU A 169 -10.88 -7.90 -2.54
C LEU A 169 -11.52 -9.17 -1.95
N LEU A 170 -11.24 -9.44 -0.67
CA LEU A 170 -11.66 -10.66 0.02
C LEU A 170 -12.98 -10.49 0.79
N GLY A 171 -13.48 -9.28 0.96
CA GLY A 171 -14.60 -8.97 1.84
C GLY A 171 -15.79 -9.94 1.73
N PRO A 172 -16.37 -10.19 0.54
CA PRO A 172 -17.49 -11.12 0.37
C PRO A 172 -17.14 -12.58 0.71
N SER A 173 -15.86 -12.95 0.64
CA SER A 173 -15.39 -14.32 0.92
C SER A 173 -15.08 -14.57 2.40
N LEU A 174 -15.11 -13.52 3.23
CA LEU A 174 -14.80 -13.59 4.66
C LEU A 174 -16.04 -13.57 5.55
N ILE A 175 -17.19 -13.21 4.99
CA ILE A 175 -18.48 -13.09 5.65
C ILE A 175 -19.51 -13.95 4.93
#